data_589657bf8e43cc70f0d852d91c6f3a6e
#
_entry.id   589657bf8e43cc70f0d852d91c6f3a6e
#
_cell.length_a   1.000
_cell.length_b   1.000
_cell.length_c   1.000
_cell.angle_alpha   90.00
_cell.angle_beta   90.00
_cell.angle_gamma   90.00
#
_symmetry.space_group_name_H-M   'P 1'
#
loop_
_entity.id
_entity.type
_entity.pdbx_description
1 polymer ?
#
loop_
_entity_poly.entity_id
_entity_poly.type
_entity_poly.pdbx_seq_one_letter_code
_entity_poly.pdbx_strand_id
1 'polypeptide(L)'
;MISLKILEMNRFMGKLLKGENFDGFLLKEGFLRTNIEYRFQGQLFAEYFDTSEQEKLAEKYVYWGELRPTVFELIKGKRTPLAFSFTLLLTKNETTGLLARRQVNVGEDSPSLFLQIRFDHGVGHIVTGTARNTFSLDKSLDEAWDGEVKQLLKAMELAVEEE
;
A
#
# COMPACT_ATOMS: atom_id res chain seq x y z
N MET A 1 1.81 4.88 -14.00
CA MET A 1 1.59 5.60 -12.72
C MET A 1 0.41 6.55 -12.86
N ILE A 2 -0.56 6.43 -11.97
CA ILE A 2 -1.73 7.30 -11.95
C ILE A 2 -1.92 7.87 -10.55
N SER A 3 -2.62 9.01 -10.48
CA SER A 3 -3.04 9.62 -9.24
C SER A 3 -4.56 9.61 -9.19
N LEU A 4 -5.10 9.07 -8.11
CA LEU A 4 -6.54 8.94 -7.90
C LEU A 4 -6.93 9.75 -6.68
N LYS A 5 -7.81 10.75 -6.88
CA LYS A 5 -8.37 11.51 -5.76
C LYS A 5 -9.47 10.72 -5.09
N ILE A 6 -9.41 10.62 -3.77
CA ILE A 6 -10.41 9.92 -2.97
C ILE A 6 -11.60 10.85 -2.76
N LEU A 7 -12.80 10.44 -3.22
CA LEU A 7 -14.00 11.28 -3.14
C LEU A 7 -14.73 11.15 -1.80
N GLU A 8 -14.68 9.98 -1.18
CA GLU A 8 -15.34 9.70 0.10
C GLU A 8 -14.31 9.36 1.15
N MET A 9 -13.65 10.37 1.70
CA MET A 9 -12.50 10.16 2.60
C MET A 9 -12.85 9.39 3.86
N ASN A 10 -14.00 9.65 4.48
CA ASN A 10 -14.41 8.94 5.69
C ASN A 10 -14.61 7.44 5.43
N ARG A 11 -15.22 7.10 4.30
CA ARG A 11 -15.43 5.71 3.90
C ARG A 11 -14.09 5.03 3.63
N PHE A 12 -13.19 5.72 2.94
CA PHE A 12 -11.84 5.22 2.66
C PHE A 12 -11.09 4.95 3.96
N MET A 13 -11.12 5.89 4.90
CA MET A 13 -10.45 5.73 6.20
C MET A 13 -11.00 4.51 6.96
N GLY A 14 -12.31 4.28 6.88
CA GLY A 14 -12.91 3.10 7.47
C GLY A 14 -12.35 1.81 6.87
N LYS A 15 -12.23 1.75 5.55
CA LYS A 15 -11.66 0.57 4.86
C LYS A 15 -10.19 0.37 5.20
N LEU A 16 -9.43 1.45 5.28
CA LEU A 16 -7.99 1.39 5.57
C LEU A 16 -7.69 1.01 7.03
N LEU A 17 -8.42 1.59 7.98
CA LEU A 17 -8.09 1.52 9.41
C LEU A 17 -8.95 0.56 10.21
N LYS A 18 -10.22 0.41 9.90
CA LYS A 18 -11.15 -0.47 10.63
C LYS A 18 -11.39 -1.79 9.91
N GLY A 19 -11.49 -1.75 8.58
CA GLY A 19 -11.66 -2.95 7.77
C GLY A 19 -10.35 -3.67 7.53
N GLU A 20 -10.45 -4.85 6.93
CA GLU A 20 -9.31 -5.72 6.63
C GLU A 20 -8.91 -5.66 5.14
N ASN A 21 -9.48 -4.70 4.41
CA ASN A 21 -9.37 -4.64 2.95
C ASN A 21 -7.94 -4.47 2.44
N PHE A 22 -7.08 -3.79 3.21
CA PHE A 22 -5.68 -3.56 2.85
C PHE A 22 -4.70 -4.42 3.64
N ASP A 23 -5.19 -5.32 4.50
CA ASP A 23 -4.35 -6.08 5.43
C ASP A 23 -3.33 -6.99 4.74
N GLY A 24 -3.61 -7.42 3.51
CA GLY A 24 -2.70 -8.27 2.73
C GLY A 24 -1.56 -7.53 2.06
N PHE A 25 -1.57 -6.20 2.09
CA PHE A 25 -0.44 -5.40 1.61
C PHE A 25 0.66 -5.34 2.67
N LEU A 26 1.88 -5.09 2.21
CA LEU A 26 3.02 -4.84 3.09
C LEU A 26 3.18 -3.35 3.27
N LEU A 27 3.58 -2.92 4.47
CA LEU A 27 3.94 -1.53 4.71
C LEU A 27 5.44 -1.36 4.52
N LYS A 28 5.83 -0.50 3.57
CA LYS A 28 7.23 -0.14 3.38
C LYS A 28 7.62 0.98 4.33
N GLU A 29 6.92 2.07 4.28
CA GLU A 29 7.18 3.24 5.12
C GLU A 29 5.95 4.13 5.17
N GLY A 30 5.92 5.03 6.14
CA GLY A 30 4.85 6.00 6.23
C GLY A 30 5.08 7.00 7.35
N PHE A 31 4.21 7.99 7.40
CA PHE A 31 4.15 8.92 8.52
C PHE A 31 2.70 9.29 8.82
N LEU A 32 2.48 9.74 10.03
CA LEU A 32 1.21 10.26 10.50
C LEU A 32 1.49 11.52 11.31
N ARG A 33 0.85 12.62 10.93
CA ARG A 33 0.98 13.90 11.63
C ARG A 33 -0.34 14.27 12.28
N THR A 34 -0.33 14.30 13.60
CA THR A 34 -1.43 14.80 14.44
C THR A 34 -0.93 16.05 15.17
N ASN A 35 -0.90 16.06 16.50
CA ASN A 35 -0.19 17.09 17.28
C ASN A 35 1.34 16.89 17.24
N ILE A 36 1.78 15.66 16.95
CA ILE A 36 3.18 15.31 16.69
C ILE A 36 3.24 14.47 15.43
N GLU A 37 4.45 14.17 14.98
CA GLU A 37 4.63 13.31 13.81
C GLU A 37 5.16 11.95 14.23
N TYR A 38 4.47 10.90 13.77
CA TYR A 38 4.90 9.51 13.91
C TYR A 38 5.47 9.04 12.60
N ARG A 39 6.60 8.35 12.64
CA ARG A 39 7.21 7.76 11.46
C ARG A 39 7.26 6.25 11.59
N PHE A 40 6.94 5.56 10.50
CA PHE A 40 6.92 4.10 10.44
C PHE A 40 7.88 3.63 9.36
N GLN A 41 8.75 2.71 9.74
CA GLN A 41 9.62 1.99 8.82
C GLN A 41 9.24 0.52 8.92
N GLY A 42 8.75 -0.07 7.81
CA GLY A 42 8.12 -1.39 7.84
C GLY A 42 9.06 -2.57 7.64
N GLN A 43 10.35 -2.34 7.39
CA GLN A 43 11.30 -3.42 7.21
C GLN A 43 11.40 -4.26 8.48
N LEU A 44 11.29 -5.58 8.32
CA LEU A 44 11.43 -6.50 9.44
C LEU A 44 12.90 -6.68 9.80
N PHE A 45 13.16 -6.75 11.10
CA PHE A 45 14.49 -7.03 11.63
C PHE A 45 14.52 -8.48 12.07
N ALA A 46 15.23 -9.33 11.33
CA ALA A 46 15.27 -10.77 11.56
C ALA A 46 15.75 -11.11 12.97
N GLU A 47 16.67 -10.31 13.53
CA GLU A 47 17.23 -10.52 14.86
C GLU A 47 16.21 -10.39 16.01
N TYR A 48 15.05 -9.76 15.75
CA TYR A 48 13.98 -9.70 16.74
C TYR A 48 13.24 -11.03 16.91
N PHE A 49 13.33 -11.90 15.91
CA PHE A 49 12.62 -13.17 15.85
C PHE A 49 13.56 -14.30 16.25
N ASP A 50 13.00 -15.39 16.81
CA ASP A 50 13.81 -16.60 17.06
C ASP A 50 14.12 -17.32 15.73
N THR A 51 15.01 -18.31 15.78
CA THR A 51 15.46 -19.02 14.57
C THR A 51 14.31 -19.68 13.82
N SER A 52 13.35 -20.27 14.53
CA SER A 52 12.20 -20.92 13.89
C SER A 52 11.26 -19.92 13.23
N GLU A 53 11.09 -18.75 13.82
CA GLU A 53 10.27 -17.67 13.27
C GLU A 53 10.94 -17.05 12.06
N GLN A 54 12.28 -16.86 12.09
CA GLN A 54 13.04 -16.32 10.95
C GLN A 54 12.86 -17.16 9.69
N GLU A 55 12.82 -18.48 9.82
CA GLU A 55 12.64 -19.40 8.70
C GLU A 55 11.26 -19.26 8.05
N LYS A 56 10.27 -18.76 8.80
CA LYS A 56 8.90 -18.57 8.32
C LYS A 56 8.64 -17.21 7.70
N LEU A 57 9.59 -16.28 7.79
CA LEU A 57 9.43 -14.95 7.22
C LEU A 57 9.50 -15.00 5.69
N ALA A 58 8.34 -14.86 5.04
CA ALA A 58 8.24 -14.89 3.58
C ALA A 58 8.54 -13.54 2.93
N GLU A 59 8.37 -12.45 3.68
CA GLU A 59 8.49 -11.09 3.18
C GLU A 59 9.46 -10.28 4.02
N LYS A 60 9.98 -9.19 3.42
CA LYS A 60 10.93 -8.28 4.08
C LYS A 60 10.25 -7.22 4.93
N TYR A 61 8.98 -6.98 4.70
CA TYR A 61 8.21 -5.89 5.32
C TYR A 61 7.05 -6.45 6.11
N VAL A 62 6.63 -5.69 7.13
CA VAL A 62 5.47 -6.03 7.95
C VAL A 62 4.18 -5.91 7.13
N TYR A 63 3.22 -6.79 7.40
CA TYR A 63 1.88 -6.64 6.82
C TYR A 63 1.16 -5.43 7.41
N TRP A 64 0.45 -4.70 6.56
CA TRP A 64 -0.38 -3.59 7.02
C TRP A 64 -1.35 -4.03 8.11
N GLY A 65 -1.92 -5.23 7.99
CA GLY A 65 -2.84 -5.78 8.98
C GLY A 65 -2.27 -5.87 10.38
N GLU A 66 -0.97 -6.06 10.53
CA GLU A 66 -0.32 -6.09 11.85
C GLU A 66 -0.19 -4.68 12.45
N LEU A 67 0.10 -3.67 11.64
CA LEU A 67 0.28 -2.30 12.10
C LEU A 67 -1.03 -1.52 12.18
N ARG A 68 -2.01 -1.88 11.36
CA ARG A 68 -3.28 -1.16 11.24
C ARG A 68 -3.94 -0.80 12.58
N PRO A 69 -4.07 -1.74 13.54
CA PRO A 69 -4.69 -1.39 14.82
C PRO A 69 -3.95 -0.30 15.59
N THR A 70 -2.62 -0.30 15.54
CA THR A 70 -1.79 0.73 16.19
C THR A 70 -2.03 2.09 15.54
N VAL A 71 -2.03 2.16 14.21
CA VAL A 71 -2.29 3.40 13.48
C VAL A 71 -3.69 3.92 13.78
N PHE A 72 -4.68 3.03 13.81
CA PHE A 72 -6.05 3.40 14.17
C PHE A 72 -6.11 4.03 15.55
N GLU A 73 -5.44 3.44 16.55
CA GLU A 73 -5.41 4.00 17.92
C GLU A 73 -4.80 5.40 17.96
N LEU A 74 -3.79 5.67 17.12
CA LEU A 74 -3.17 6.99 17.03
C LEU A 74 -4.06 8.03 16.38
N ILE A 75 -4.90 7.61 15.41
CA ILE A 75 -5.76 8.52 14.63
C ILE A 75 -7.12 8.72 15.28
N LYS A 76 -7.66 7.69 15.95
CA LYS A 76 -9.02 7.75 16.48
C LYS A 76 -9.19 8.94 17.43
N GLY A 77 -10.37 9.54 17.38
CA GLY A 77 -10.69 10.69 18.23
C GLY A 77 -11.53 11.70 17.47
N LYS A 78 -11.68 12.86 18.07
CA LYS A 78 -12.55 13.92 17.54
C LYS A 78 -11.87 14.79 16.48
N ARG A 79 -10.54 14.70 16.37
CA ARG A 79 -9.77 15.56 15.46
C ARG A 79 -9.22 14.76 14.30
N THR A 80 -9.41 15.30 13.11
CA THR A 80 -8.82 14.75 11.90
C THR A 80 -7.30 14.97 11.94
N PRO A 81 -6.48 13.99 11.53
CA PRO A 81 -5.03 14.20 11.42
C PRO A 81 -4.73 15.30 10.41
N LEU A 82 -3.60 15.97 10.57
CA LEU A 82 -3.16 17.01 9.63
C LEU A 82 -2.73 16.40 8.29
N ALA A 83 -2.00 15.29 8.35
CA ALA A 83 -1.47 14.64 7.16
C ALA A 83 -1.05 13.21 7.47
N PHE A 84 -1.05 12.36 6.47
CA PHE A 84 -0.40 11.06 6.54
C PHE A 84 0.00 10.58 5.15
N SER A 85 0.93 9.65 5.13
CA SER A 85 1.32 8.95 3.91
C SER A 85 1.74 7.53 4.30
N PHE A 86 1.24 6.55 3.55
CA PHE A 86 1.61 5.15 3.72
C PHE A 86 1.92 4.56 2.36
N THR A 87 3.12 4.01 2.21
CA THR A 87 3.51 3.29 0.99
C THR A 87 3.32 1.81 1.22
N LEU A 88 2.36 1.24 0.51
CA LEU A 88 1.99 -0.17 0.60
C LEU A 88 2.51 -0.93 -0.62
N LEU A 89 3.08 -2.11 -0.36
CA LEU A 89 3.62 -2.98 -1.40
C LEU A 89 2.73 -4.21 -1.56
N LEU A 90 2.59 -4.65 -2.81
CA LEU A 90 2.00 -5.96 -3.07
C LEU A 90 3.02 -7.04 -2.72
N THR A 91 2.57 -8.17 -2.15
CA THR A 91 3.46 -9.28 -1.83
C THR A 91 4.03 -9.91 -3.11
N LYS A 92 5.11 -10.68 -2.98
CA LYS A 92 5.72 -11.37 -4.12
C LYS A 92 4.75 -12.35 -4.77
N ASN A 93 4.00 -13.10 -3.96
CA ASN A 93 3.03 -14.07 -4.48
C ASN A 93 1.91 -13.39 -5.25
N GLU A 94 1.36 -12.30 -4.71
CA GLU A 94 0.31 -11.53 -5.37
C GLU A 94 0.82 -10.88 -6.65
N THR A 95 2.06 -10.38 -6.63
CA THR A 95 2.70 -9.81 -7.83
C THR A 95 2.83 -10.87 -8.93
N THR A 96 3.33 -12.05 -8.60
CA THR A 96 3.44 -13.14 -9.56
C THR A 96 2.08 -13.52 -10.14
N GLY A 97 1.06 -13.61 -9.28
CA GLY A 97 -0.30 -13.92 -9.72
C GLY A 97 -0.88 -12.86 -10.65
N LEU A 98 -0.63 -11.58 -10.34
CA LEU A 98 -1.09 -10.46 -11.18
C LEU A 98 -0.42 -10.50 -12.56
N LEU A 99 0.88 -10.71 -12.61
CA LEU A 99 1.60 -10.79 -13.89
C LEU A 99 1.06 -11.93 -14.76
N ALA A 100 0.74 -13.08 -14.15
CA ALA A 100 0.16 -14.21 -14.86
C ALA A 100 -1.25 -13.88 -15.38
N ARG A 101 -2.11 -13.32 -14.54
CA ARG A 101 -3.49 -12.97 -14.93
C ARG A 101 -3.53 -11.94 -16.06
N ARG A 102 -2.63 -10.97 -16.00
CA ARG A 102 -2.58 -9.85 -16.96
C ARG A 102 -1.66 -10.14 -18.15
N GLN A 103 -1.05 -11.33 -18.18
CA GLN A 103 -0.15 -11.75 -19.26
C GLN A 103 0.98 -10.76 -19.50
N VAL A 104 1.56 -10.24 -18.41
CA VAL A 104 2.70 -9.32 -18.46
C VAL A 104 3.98 -10.12 -18.31
N ASN A 105 4.88 -9.99 -19.28
CA ASN A 105 6.19 -10.64 -19.24
C ASN A 105 7.25 -9.61 -18.82
N VAL A 106 7.93 -9.87 -17.70
CA VAL A 106 9.00 -9.02 -17.20
C VAL A 106 10.37 -9.70 -17.28
N GLY A 107 10.44 -10.87 -17.93
CA GLY A 107 11.67 -11.65 -18.05
C GLY A 107 12.13 -12.15 -16.68
N GLU A 108 13.39 -11.93 -16.36
CA GLU A 108 13.99 -12.31 -15.08
C GLU A 108 13.84 -11.22 -13.99
N ASP A 109 13.19 -10.11 -14.34
CA ASP A 109 12.98 -9.01 -13.41
C ASP A 109 12.00 -9.42 -12.32
N SER A 110 12.18 -8.87 -11.11
CA SER A 110 11.28 -9.05 -9.98
C SER A 110 10.76 -7.67 -9.59
N PRO A 111 9.72 -7.18 -10.28
CA PRO A 111 9.23 -5.82 -10.01
C PRO A 111 8.53 -5.74 -8.67
N SER A 112 8.56 -4.54 -8.09
CA SER A 112 7.75 -4.18 -6.93
C SER A 112 6.59 -3.33 -7.41
N LEU A 113 5.39 -3.67 -6.96
CA LEU A 113 4.16 -2.93 -7.24
C LEU A 113 3.71 -2.28 -5.96
N PHE A 114 3.53 -0.97 -5.99
CA PHE A 114 3.15 -0.26 -4.77
C PHE A 114 2.07 0.77 -5.04
N LEU A 115 1.39 1.14 -3.97
CA LEU A 115 0.52 2.30 -3.95
C LEU A 115 0.85 3.15 -2.73
N GLN A 116 0.77 4.45 -2.91
CA GLN A 116 0.99 5.40 -1.84
C GLN A 116 -0.33 6.09 -1.52
N ILE A 117 -0.75 5.97 -0.29
CA ILE A 117 -1.98 6.61 0.20
C ILE A 117 -1.55 7.89 0.91
N ARG A 118 -1.97 9.03 0.41
CA ARG A 118 -1.58 10.35 0.94
C ARG A 118 -2.80 11.15 1.33
N PHE A 119 -2.72 11.80 2.47
CA PHE A 119 -3.73 12.72 2.96
C PHE A 119 -3.05 13.98 3.45
N ASP A 120 -3.49 15.13 2.95
CA ASP A 120 -2.93 16.42 3.32
C ASP A 120 -3.97 17.50 3.06
N HIS A 121 -4.15 18.41 4.03
CA HIS A 121 -5.10 19.53 3.92
C HIS A 121 -6.52 19.07 3.55
N GLY A 122 -6.96 17.98 4.13
CA GLY A 122 -8.32 17.47 3.94
C GLY A 122 -8.55 16.69 2.65
N VAL A 123 -7.52 16.50 1.82
CA VAL A 123 -7.62 15.82 0.53
C VAL A 123 -6.76 14.57 0.52
N GLY A 124 -7.34 13.46 0.08
CA GLY A 124 -6.65 12.17 -0.02
C GLY A 124 -6.44 11.75 -1.47
N HIS A 125 -5.29 11.16 -1.72
CA HIS A 125 -4.92 10.62 -3.03
C HIS A 125 -4.32 9.22 -2.88
N ILE A 126 -4.52 8.40 -3.89
CA ILE A 126 -3.82 7.13 -4.06
C ILE A 126 -2.98 7.27 -5.32
N VAL A 127 -1.66 7.08 -5.18
CA VAL A 127 -0.73 7.14 -6.29
C VAL A 127 -0.15 5.73 -6.49
N THR A 128 -0.27 5.20 -7.70
CA THR A 128 0.30 3.90 -8.05
C THR A 128 1.73 4.05 -8.52
N GLY A 129 2.51 3.00 -8.37
CA GLY A 129 3.87 2.99 -8.89
C GLY A 129 4.41 1.59 -9.03
N THR A 130 5.43 1.47 -9.86
CA THR A 130 6.17 0.23 -10.09
C THR A 130 7.66 0.52 -9.96
N ALA A 131 8.42 -0.45 -9.49
CA ALA A 131 9.88 -0.39 -9.43
C ALA A 131 10.45 -1.65 -10.06
N ARG A 132 11.38 -1.48 -11.00
CA ARG A 132 12.05 -2.58 -11.69
C ARG A 132 13.55 -2.50 -11.49
N ASN A 133 14.21 -3.66 -11.55
CA ASN A 133 15.67 -3.71 -11.47
C ASN A 133 16.35 -3.26 -12.77
N THR A 134 15.64 -3.35 -13.88
CA THR A 134 16.14 -2.98 -15.20
C THR A 134 15.27 -1.89 -15.81
N PHE A 135 15.89 -1.01 -16.61
CA PHE A 135 15.17 0.00 -17.35
C PHE A 135 14.36 -0.64 -18.50
N SER A 136 13.12 -0.20 -18.67
CA SER A 136 12.26 -0.65 -19.76
C SER A 136 11.37 0.50 -20.24
N LEU A 137 11.19 0.60 -21.54
CA LEU A 137 10.23 1.52 -22.17
C LEU A 137 8.83 0.91 -22.26
N ASP A 138 8.71 -0.39 -21.97
CA ASP A 138 7.42 -1.09 -21.99
C ASP A 138 6.55 -0.62 -20.81
N LYS A 139 5.34 -0.17 -21.14
CA LYS A 139 4.36 0.35 -20.18
C LYS A 139 3.35 -0.69 -19.73
N SER A 140 3.44 -1.93 -20.20
CA SER A 140 2.45 -2.95 -19.88
C SER A 140 2.35 -3.26 -18.39
N LEU A 141 3.47 -3.24 -17.68
CA LEU A 141 3.48 -3.45 -16.22
C LEU A 141 2.73 -2.32 -15.50
N ASP A 142 3.05 -1.07 -15.83
CA ASP A 142 2.39 0.09 -15.23
C ASP A 142 0.88 0.06 -15.50
N GLU A 143 0.49 -0.19 -16.73
CA GLU A 143 -0.92 -0.26 -17.13
C GLU A 143 -1.65 -1.40 -16.42
N ALA A 144 -1.01 -2.56 -16.28
CA ALA A 144 -1.59 -3.70 -15.58
C ALA A 144 -1.81 -3.38 -14.10
N TRP A 145 -0.83 -2.76 -13.45
CA TRP A 145 -0.94 -2.37 -12.05
C TRP A 145 -2.01 -1.30 -11.83
N ASP A 146 -2.01 -0.26 -12.67
CA ASP A 146 -3.01 0.80 -12.59
C ASP A 146 -4.43 0.22 -12.73
N GLY A 147 -4.63 -0.69 -13.67
CA GLY A 147 -5.90 -1.38 -13.87
C GLY A 147 -6.31 -2.23 -12.66
N GLU A 148 -5.35 -2.93 -12.08
CA GLU A 148 -5.60 -3.77 -10.89
C GLU A 148 -6.02 -2.92 -9.69
N VAL A 149 -5.35 -1.78 -9.46
CA VAL A 149 -5.70 -0.87 -8.36
C VAL A 149 -7.10 -0.31 -8.57
N LYS A 150 -7.45 0.09 -9.78
CA LYS A 150 -8.81 0.58 -10.07
C LYS A 150 -9.87 -0.49 -9.78
N GLN A 151 -9.60 -1.74 -10.16
CA GLN A 151 -10.52 -2.85 -9.87
C GLN A 151 -10.64 -3.12 -8.38
N LEU A 152 -9.52 -3.07 -7.67
CA LEU A 152 -9.49 -3.26 -6.22
C LEU A 152 -10.36 -2.22 -5.51
N LEU A 153 -10.21 -0.95 -5.87
CA LEU A 153 -10.99 0.13 -5.28
C LEU A 153 -12.47 0.01 -5.62
N LYS A 154 -12.78 -0.39 -6.84
CA LYS A 154 -14.17 -0.63 -7.27
C LYS A 154 -14.79 -1.78 -6.47
N ALA A 155 -14.05 -2.86 -6.25
CA ALA A 155 -14.52 -4.00 -5.46
C ALA A 155 -14.78 -3.62 -3.99
N MET A 156 -14.03 -2.65 -3.46
CA MET A 156 -14.25 -2.09 -2.13
C MET A 156 -15.35 -1.03 -2.09
N GLU A 157 -15.96 -0.73 -3.23
CA GLU A 157 -16.98 0.31 -3.38
C GLU A 157 -16.47 1.69 -2.96
N LEU A 158 -15.22 2.00 -3.30
CA LEU A 158 -14.58 3.28 -3.01
C LEU A 158 -14.58 4.16 -4.26
N ALA A 159 -15.19 5.33 -4.15
CA ALA A 159 -15.25 6.30 -5.24
C ALA A 159 -13.96 7.10 -5.34
N VAL A 160 -13.37 7.12 -6.52
CA VAL A 160 -12.15 7.86 -6.82
C VAL A 160 -12.28 8.58 -8.15
N GLU A 161 -11.49 9.62 -8.34
CA GLU A 161 -11.42 10.39 -9.57
C GLU A 161 -9.96 10.45 -10.02
N GLU A 162 -9.71 10.03 -11.26
CA GLU A 162 -8.35 10.08 -11.82
C GLU A 162 -7.98 11.50 -12.17
N GLU A 163 -6.81 11.91 -11.72
CA GLU A 163 -6.25 13.24 -12.00
C GLU A 163 -5.03 13.20 -12.92
#